data_a0731096f28e64e995f56f573897b4ac
#
_entry.id   a0731096f28e64e995f56f573897b4ac
#
_cell.length_a   1.000
_cell.length_b   1.000
_cell.length_c   1.000
_cell.angle_alpha   90.00
_cell.angle_beta   90.00
_cell.angle_gamma   90.00
#
_symmetry.space_group_name_H-M   'P 1'
#
loop_
_entity.id
_entity.type
_entity.pdbx_description
1 polymer ?
#
loop_
_entity_poly.entity_id
_entity_poly.type
_entity_poly.pdbx_seq_one_letter_code
_entity_poly.pdbx_strand_id
1 'polypeptide(L)'
;MNGFPMAILLVMPVLLAASASALPDKVSTTAIPDLSGVRAVAISGDASSINITTRSDQPYGASLSGRRKGWFSSWYSSWYFADCRDNSNMRVDGTVLHIDIAASSWLDPSDCVIEVNANVPAGAALRIDQSAFTARLDGHFSDLAIAGKAADVTFDGHASGIDIRADAVRASLDFDRVEADERVSIRARALDAYLGFGDSVPIDYRVTAKASWVDARQPSVPGAMPRVEIDGDFVRVRIR
;
A
#
# COMPACT_ATOMS: atom_id res chain seq x y z
N MET A 1 26.24 65.96 -56.77
CA MET A 1 26.67 64.56 -56.74
C MET A 1 26.13 63.96 -55.53
N ASN A 2 25.07 63.16 -55.65
CA ASN A 2 24.18 62.72 -54.62
C ASN A 2 24.61 61.32 -54.15
N GLY A 3 24.92 61.16 -52.87
CA GLY A 3 25.16 59.86 -52.24
C GLY A 3 23.93 59.42 -51.40
N PHE A 4 23.33 58.32 -51.81
CA PHE A 4 22.23 57.63 -51.06
C PHE A 4 22.79 56.78 -49.95
N PRO A 5 22.24 56.83 -48.73
CA PRO A 5 22.57 55.85 -47.73
C PRO A 5 21.65 54.63 -47.85
N MET A 6 22.25 53.47 -47.97
CA MET A 6 21.64 52.16 -48.00
C MET A 6 21.25 51.73 -46.57
N ALA A 7 19.94 51.68 -46.27
CA ALA A 7 19.43 51.18 -45.00
C ALA A 7 19.39 49.66 -45.03
N ILE A 8 20.17 49.03 -44.15
CA ILE A 8 20.16 47.60 -43.91
C ILE A 8 19.05 47.29 -42.90
N LEU A 9 17.99 46.63 -43.38
CA LEU A 9 16.92 46.06 -42.55
C LEU A 9 17.42 44.72 -41.92
N LEU A 10 17.70 44.76 -40.62
CA LEU A 10 17.97 43.55 -39.82
C LEU A 10 16.63 42.88 -39.48
N VAL A 11 16.33 41.78 -40.18
CA VAL A 11 15.20 40.91 -39.85
C VAL A 11 15.65 39.97 -38.71
N MET A 12 15.13 40.21 -37.55
CA MET A 12 15.37 39.33 -36.36
C MET A 12 14.35 38.17 -36.43
N PRO A 13 14.77 36.89 -36.45
CA PRO A 13 13.84 35.79 -36.36
C PRO A 13 13.34 35.64 -34.93
N VAL A 14 12.03 35.81 -34.74
CA VAL A 14 11.34 35.47 -33.49
C VAL A 14 11.26 33.96 -33.37
N LEU A 15 12.10 33.38 -32.49
CA LEU A 15 12.01 32.00 -32.07
C LEU A 15 10.76 31.85 -31.14
N LEU A 16 9.68 31.35 -31.72
CA LEU A 16 8.53 30.85 -30.94
C LEU A 16 8.97 29.56 -30.21
N ALA A 17 9.28 29.68 -28.93
CA ALA A 17 9.40 28.54 -28.06
C ALA A 17 8.00 27.94 -27.85
N ALA A 18 7.72 26.86 -28.54
CA ALA A 18 6.54 26.03 -28.29
C ALA A 18 6.76 25.32 -26.94
N SER A 19 6.12 25.82 -25.89
CA SER A 19 6.00 25.12 -24.62
C SER A 19 5.16 23.87 -24.85
N ALA A 20 5.80 22.70 -24.95
CA ALA A 20 5.11 21.43 -24.93
C ALA A 20 4.53 21.24 -23.51
N SER A 21 3.25 21.58 -23.37
CA SER A 21 2.49 21.20 -22.18
C SER A 21 2.38 19.68 -22.21
N ALA A 22 3.09 19.00 -21.32
CA ALA A 22 2.88 17.59 -21.08
C ALA A 22 1.42 17.40 -20.66
N LEU A 23 0.66 16.71 -21.50
CA LEU A 23 -0.70 16.30 -21.16
C LEU A 23 -0.61 15.41 -19.93
N PRO A 24 -1.39 15.67 -18.87
CA PRO A 24 -1.41 14.78 -17.72
C PRO A 24 -1.88 13.39 -18.18
N ASP A 25 -1.13 12.34 -17.76
CA ASP A 25 -1.57 10.95 -17.92
C ASP A 25 -3.00 10.84 -17.40
N LYS A 26 -3.92 10.39 -18.27
CA LYS A 26 -5.31 10.15 -17.88
C LYS A 26 -5.36 9.00 -16.88
N VAL A 27 -5.29 9.33 -15.61
CA VAL A 27 -5.52 8.38 -14.51
C VAL A 27 -7.04 8.23 -14.38
N SER A 28 -7.55 7.04 -14.63
CA SER A 28 -8.94 6.71 -14.29
C SER A 28 -9.03 6.57 -12.77
N THR A 29 -9.67 7.51 -12.11
CA THR A 29 -9.80 7.53 -10.64
C THR A 29 -11.27 7.39 -10.27
N THR A 30 -11.57 6.38 -9.46
CA THR A 30 -12.86 6.26 -8.77
C THR A 30 -12.64 6.71 -7.32
N ALA A 31 -13.49 7.61 -6.82
CA ALA A 31 -13.34 8.15 -5.46
C ALA A 31 -14.66 8.08 -4.69
N ILE A 32 -14.57 7.79 -3.39
CA ILE A 32 -15.66 7.92 -2.42
C ILE A 32 -15.25 9.02 -1.44
N PRO A 33 -15.97 10.15 -1.39
CA PRO A 33 -15.52 11.34 -0.67
C PRO A 33 -15.84 11.33 0.82
N ASP A 34 -16.72 10.45 1.31
CA ASP A 34 -17.11 10.39 2.71
C ASP A 34 -17.17 8.94 3.22
N LEU A 35 -16.25 8.63 4.12
CA LEU A 35 -16.14 7.35 4.82
C LEU A 35 -16.32 7.49 6.34
N SER A 36 -16.88 8.58 6.84
CA SER A 36 -17.05 8.85 8.28
C SER A 36 -17.84 7.76 9.01
N GLY A 37 -18.75 7.09 8.32
CA GLY A 37 -19.55 5.97 8.85
C GLY A 37 -18.91 4.59 8.74
N VAL A 38 -17.73 4.48 8.08
CA VAL A 38 -17.08 3.20 7.84
C VAL A 38 -16.41 2.67 9.12
N ARG A 39 -16.62 1.39 9.38
CA ARG A 39 -16.05 0.64 10.52
C ARG A 39 -15.14 -0.49 10.08
N ALA A 40 -15.21 -0.88 8.81
CA ALA A 40 -14.36 -1.92 8.26
C ALA A 40 -14.04 -1.65 6.79
N VAL A 41 -12.86 -2.10 6.37
CA VAL A 41 -12.41 -2.08 4.98
C VAL A 41 -12.11 -3.51 4.56
N ALA A 42 -12.66 -3.96 3.44
CA ALA A 42 -12.41 -5.26 2.84
C ALA A 42 -11.86 -5.07 1.42
N ILE A 43 -10.62 -5.50 1.22
CA ILE A 43 -9.93 -5.43 -0.07
C ILE A 43 -9.70 -6.85 -0.56
N SER A 44 -10.15 -7.16 -1.76
CA SER A 44 -10.02 -8.49 -2.37
C SER A 44 -9.55 -8.41 -3.81
N GLY A 45 -9.07 -9.55 -4.34
CA GLY A 45 -8.73 -9.70 -5.75
C GLY A 45 -7.28 -10.01 -6.05
N ASP A 46 -6.74 -9.51 -7.17
CA ASP A 46 -5.45 -9.98 -7.68
C ASP A 46 -4.26 -9.25 -7.03
N ALA A 47 -3.92 -8.06 -7.50
CA ALA A 47 -2.73 -7.38 -7.03
C ALA A 47 -2.93 -5.86 -6.96
N SER A 48 -2.42 -5.22 -5.90
CA SER A 48 -2.48 -3.77 -5.75
C SER A 48 -1.39 -3.20 -4.85
N SER A 49 -1.25 -1.87 -4.90
CA SER A 49 -0.54 -1.07 -3.92
C SER A 49 -1.56 -0.38 -3.02
N ILE A 50 -1.51 -0.67 -1.73
CA ILE A 50 -2.50 -0.22 -0.74
C ILE A 50 -1.84 0.79 0.20
N ASN A 51 -2.51 1.91 0.42
CA ASN A 51 -2.12 2.91 1.39
C ASN A 51 -3.36 3.33 2.20
N ILE A 52 -3.40 2.96 3.47
CA ILE A 52 -4.54 3.27 4.35
C ILE A 52 -4.04 3.99 5.58
N THR A 53 -4.70 5.10 5.90
CA THR A 53 -4.44 5.90 7.07
C THR A 53 -5.70 6.04 7.93
N THR A 54 -5.52 6.41 9.21
CA THR A 54 -6.65 6.70 10.12
C THR A 54 -6.53 8.09 10.72
N ARG A 55 -6.18 9.08 9.90
CA ARG A 55 -5.91 10.45 10.33
C ARG A 55 -7.19 11.25 10.51
N SER A 56 -7.40 11.80 11.69
CA SER A 56 -8.57 12.65 12.00
C SER A 56 -8.43 14.10 11.51
N ASP A 57 -7.21 14.53 11.15
CA ASP A 57 -6.92 15.85 10.61
C ASP A 57 -7.16 15.96 9.09
N GLN A 58 -7.53 14.86 8.45
CA GLN A 58 -7.83 14.76 7.02
C GLN A 58 -9.25 14.23 6.78
N PRO A 59 -9.89 14.58 5.65
CA PRO A 59 -11.18 14.02 5.29
C PRO A 59 -11.12 12.49 5.17
N TYR A 60 -12.13 11.81 5.68
CA TYR A 60 -12.28 10.38 5.47
C TYR A 60 -12.80 10.12 4.06
N GLY A 61 -12.03 9.42 3.27
CA GLY A 61 -12.36 9.14 1.88
C GLY A 61 -11.48 8.04 1.31
N ALA A 62 -11.84 7.53 0.15
CA ALA A 62 -11.03 6.55 -0.58
C ALA A 62 -10.95 6.88 -2.06
N SER A 63 -9.86 6.50 -2.68
CA SER A 63 -9.64 6.58 -4.11
C SER A 63 -8.98 5.31 -4.64
N LEU A 64 -9.43 4.90 -5.82
CA LEU A 64 -8.90 3.80 -6.59
C LEU A 64 -8.39 4.35 -7.91
N SER A 65 -7.13 4.13 -8.21
CA SER A 65 -6.50 4.63 -9.43
C SER A 65 -5.59 3.59 -10.06
N GLY A 66 -5.56 3.53 -11.39
CA GLY A 66 -4.63 2.72 -12.14
C GLY A 66 -3.47 3.57 -12.67
N ARG A 67 -2.25 3.13 -12.42
CA ARG A 67 -1.03 3.77 -12.94
C ARG A 67 -0.19 2.78 -13.72
N ARG A 68 0.31 3.18 -14.86
CA ARG A 68 1.29 2.39 -15.61
C ARG A 68 2.69 2.57 -15.00
N LYS A 69 3.34 1.46 -14.70
CA LYS A 69 4.76 1.43 -14.33
C LYS A 69 5.51 0.64 -15.42
N GLY A 70 6.36 1.30 -16.19
CA GLY A 70 7.23 0.62 -17.15
C GLY A 70 8.08 1.62 -17.91
N TRP A 71 9.30 1.24 -18.30
CA TRP A 71 10.19 2.10 -19.09
C TRP A 71 9.69 2.31 -20.52
N PHE A 72 8.79 1.46 -21.03
CA PHE A 72 8.12 1.61 -22.29
C PHE A 72 6.87 2.51 -22.24
N SER A 73 6.39 2.88 -21.05
CA SER A 73 5.18 3.69 -20.89
C SER A 73 5.27 5.06 -21.59
N SER A 74 6.48 5.58 -21.78
CA SER A 74 6.73 6.86 -22.44
C SER A 74 6.88 6.76 -23.98
N TRP A 75 7.08 5.57 -24.53
CA TRP A 75 7.36 5.39 -25.97
C TRP A 75 6.13 4.93 -26.78
N TYR A 76 5.24 4.13 -26.18
CA TYR A 76 3.96 3.77 -26.79
C TYR A 76 2.90 4.79 -26.40
N SER A 77 2.71 5.79 -27.26
CA SER A 77 1.71 6.83 -27.07
C SER A 77 0.32 6.25 -26.92
N SER A 78 -0.37 6.79 -25.99
CA SER A 78 -1.66 6.56 -25.36
C SER A 78 -2.89 6.31 -26.24
N TRP A 79 -2.81 6.16 -27.54
CA TRP A 79 -3.99 5.98 -28.37
C TRP A 79 -4.28 4.51 -28.76
N TYR A 80 -3.35 3.59 -28.51
CA TYR A 80 -3.54 2.16 -28.76
C TYR A 80 -3.86 1.34 -27.51
N PHE A 81 -3.52 1.82 -26.32
CA PHE A 81 -3.81 1.11 -25.08
C PHE A 81 -4.82 1.93 -24.28
N ALA A 82 -6.00 1.35 -24.08
CA ALA A 82 -6.99 1.88 -23.17
C ALA A 82 -6.33 2.27 -21.83
N ASP A 83 -6.87 3.27 -21.17
CA ASP A 83 -6.52 3.65 -19.80
C ASP A 83 -6.32 2.36 -18.98
N CYS A 84 -5.48 2.38 -17.92
CA CYS A 84 -5.45 1.31 -16.93
C CYS A 84 -6.86 1.14 -16.35
N ARG A 85 -7.79 0.82 -17.22
CA ARG A 85 -9.17 0.57 -16.94
C ARG A 85 -9.25 -0.84 -16.50
N ASP A 86 -9.27 -0.89 -15.26
CA ASP A 86 -9.53 -2.08 -14.56
C ASP A 86 -11.03 -2.15 -14.28
N ASN A 87 -11.56 -3.36 -14.31
CA ASN A 87 -12.89 -3.65 -13.81
C ASN A 87 -12.92 -3.66 -12.27
N SER A 88 -11.90 -3.11 -11.63
CA SER A 88 -11.86 -2.92 -10.18
C SER A 88 -12.96 -1.99 -9.72
N ASN A 89 -13.57 -2.34 -8.61
CA ASN A 89 -14.75 -1.65 -8.08
C ASN A 89 -14.55 -1.27 -6.62
N MET A 90 -15.17 -0.17 -6.24
CA MET A 90 -15.16 0.32 -4.87
C MET A 90 -16.58 0.75 -4.50
N ARG A 91 -17.10 0.23 -3.38
CA ARG A 91 -18.43 0.56 -2.88
C ARG A 91 -18.50 0.51 -1.36
N VAL A 92 -19.37 1.28 -0.79
CA VAL A 92 -19.72 1.20 0.63
C VAL A 92 -21.03 0.43 0.77
N ASP A 93 -21.05 -0.59 1.60
CA ASP A 93 -22.23 -1.35 1.97
C ASP A 93 -22.38 -1.33 3.49
N GLY A 94 -23.38 -0.61 3.96
CA GLY A 94 -23.55 -0.33 5.38
C GLY A 94 -22.35 0.42 5.97
N THR A 95 -21.60 -0.23 6.84
CA THR A 95 -20.38 0.31 7.47
C THR A 95 -19.09 -0.27 6.91
N VAL A 96 -19.17 -1.01 5.81
CA VAL A 96 -18.01 -1.67 5.20
C VAL A 96 -17.68 -1.05 3.86
N LEU A 97 -16.43 -0.62 3.68
CA LEU A 97 -15.88 -0.26 2.39
C LEU A 97 -15.35 -1.53 1.71
N HIS A 98 -15.96 -1.92 0.60
CA HIS A 98 -15.51 -3.02 -0.24
C HIS A 98 -14.72 -2.49 -1.42
N ILE A 99 -13.54 -3.07 -1.66
CA ILE A 99 -12.66 -2.77 -2.78
C ILE A 99 -12.32 -4.10 -3.45
N ASP A 100 -12.81 -4.29 -4.66
CA ASP A 100 -12.59 -5.49 -5.44
C ASP A 100 -11.63 -5.17 -6.60
N ILE A 101 -10.42 -5.71 -6.52
CA ILE A 101 -9.37 -5.52 -7.53
C ILE A 101 -9.48 -6.63 -8.57
N ALA A 102 -9.81 -6.26 -9.80
CA ALA A 102 -9.91 -7.23 -10.88
C ALA A 102 -8.54 -7.82 -11.24
N ALA A 103 -8.55 -9.08 -11.68
CA ALA A 103 -7.34 -9.70 -12.21
C ALA A 103 -6.93 -9.03 -13.52
N SER A 104 -5.64 -8.72 -13.65
CA SER A 104 -5.09 -8.28 -14.92
C SER A 104 -5.25 -9.40 -15.96
N SER A 105 -5.70 -9.05 -17.17
CA SER A 105 -5.79 -10.04 -18.25
C SER A 105 -4.38 -10.52 -18.61
N TRP A 106 -4.18 -11.84 -18.69
CA TRP A 106 -2.90 -12.42 -19.14
C TRP A 106 -2.50 -12.00 -20.58
N LEU A 107 -3.46 -11.47 -21.34
CA LEU A 107 -3.27 -10.93 -22.67
C LEU A 107 -2.93 -9.43 -22.67
N ASP A 108 -3.04 -8.76 -21.53
CA ASP A 108 -2.72 -7.35 -21.42
C ASP A 108 -1.28 -7.20 -20.89
N PRO A 109 -0.31 -6.87 -21.77
CA PRO A 109 1.07 -6.63 -21.37
C PRO A 109 1.22 -5.27 -20.64
N SER A 110 0.11 -4.65 -20.22
CA SER A 110 0.16 -3.38 -19.52
C SER A 110 0.73 -3.57 -18.11
N ASP A 111 1.83 -2.86 -17.82
CA ASP A 111 2.42 -2.74 -16.49
C ASP A 111 1.52 -1.90 -15.56
N CYS A 112 0.20 -2.17 -15.55
CA CYS A 112 -0.75 -1.46 -14.73
C CYS A 112 -0.64 -1.88 -13.26
N VAL A 113 -0.41 -0.91 -12.39
CA VAL A 113 -0.49 -1.09 -10.94
C VAL A 113 -1.72 -0.36 -10.45
N ILE A 114 -2.60 -1.08 -9.76
CA ILE A 114 -3.76 -0.49 -9.10
C ILE A 114 -3.31 0.06 -7.76
N GLU A 115 -3.62 1.34 -7.53
CA GLU A 115 -3.33 2.03 -6.27
C GLU A 115 -4.63 2.30 -5.52
N VAL A 116 -4.69 1.80 -4.29
CA VAL A 116 -5.76 2.05 -3.33
C VAL A 116 -5.25 3.04 -2.29
N ASN A 117 -5.88 4.19 -2.18
CA ASN A 117 -5.59 5.15 -1.12
C ASN A 117 -6.86 5.39 -0.32
N ALA A 118 -6.82 5.26 1.00
CA ALA A 118 -7.95 5.53 1.85
C ALA A 118 -7.53 6.17 3.18
N ASN A 119 -8.35 7.09 3.66
CA ASN A 119 -8.33 7.57 5.03
C ASN A 119 -9.65 7.19 5.67
N VAL A 120 -9.61 6.38 6.73
CA VAL A 120 -10.79 5.84 7.40
C VAL A 120 -10.79 6.21 8.89
N PRO A 121 -11.94 6.15 9.59
CA PRO A 121 -11.97 6.42 11.02
C PRO A 121 -11.04 5.48 11.81
N ALA A 122 -10.41 6.02 12.85
CA ALA A 122 -9.61 5.24 13.79
C ALA A 122 -10.46 4.12 14.43
N GLY A 123 -9.85 2.95 14.63
CA GLY A 123 -10.52 1.75 15.11
C GLY A 123 -11.26 0.97 14.03
N ALA A 124 -11.15 1.35 12.75
CA ALA A 124 -11.68 0.52 11.67
C ALA A 124 -10.92 -0.80 11.57
N ALA A 125 -11.64 -1.89 11.31
CA ALA A 125 -11.02 -3.18 10.98
C ALA A 125 -10.59 -3.20 9.52
N LEU A 126 -9.46 -3.87 9.21
CA LEU A 126 -8.98 -4.02 7.85
C LEU A 126 -8.80 -5.48 7.48
N ARG A 127 -9.40 -5.89 6.38
CA ARG A 127 -9.19 -7.19 5.76
C ARG A 127 -8.63 -7.04 4.36
N ILE A 128 -7.51 -7.70 4.08
CA ILE A 128 -6.89 -7.79 2.75
C ILE A 128 -6.82 -9.27 2.37
N ASP A 129 -7.36 -9.61 1.20
CA ASP A 129 -7.31 -10.96 0.63
C ASP A 129 -6.98 -10.86 -0.86
N GLN A 130 -5.67 -10.85 -1.17
CA GLN A 130 -5.17 -10.63 -2.52
C GLN A 130 -4.04 -11.60 -2.87
N SER A 131 -3.88 -11.89 -4.16
CA SER A 131 -2.79 -12.75 -4.64
C SER A 131 -1.41 -12.18 -4.31
N ALA A 132 -1.19 -10.89 -4.59
CA ALA A 132 0.08 -10.20 -4.29
C ALA A 132 -0.17 -8.71 -4.03
N PHE A 133 0.48 -8.14 -3.03
CA PHE A 133 0.28 -6.72 -2.75
C PHE A 133 1.42 -6.12 -1.91
N THR A 134 1.50 -4.79 -1.98
CA THR A 134 2.23 -3.98 -1.03
C THR A 134 1.23 -3.15 -0.23
N ALA A 135 1.28 -3.23 1.10
CA ALA A 135 0.41 -2.45 1.98
C ALA A 135 1.23 -1.55 2.89
N ARG A 136 0.86 -0.27 2.92
CA ARG A 136 1.32 0.69 3.91
C ARG A 136 0.14 1.15 4.74
N LEU A 137 0.20 0.87 6.04
CA LEU A 137 -0.88 1.08 7.00
C LEU A 137 -0.35 2.01 8.09
N ASP A 138 -0.99 3.17 8.30
CA ASP A 138 -0.55 4.18 9.24
C ASP A 138 -1.73 4.58 10.14
N GLY A 139 -1.59 4.39 11.44
CA GLY A 139 -2.53 4.81 12.47
C GLY A 139 -3.17 3.68 13.27
N HIS A 140 -4.41 3.86 13.73
CA HIS A 140 -5.03 3.00 14.72
C HIS A 140 -6.16 2.16 14.12
N PHE A 141 -5.98 0.86 14.17
CA PHE A 141 -6.95 -0.13 13.69
C PHE A 141 -7.43 -1.02 14.86
N SER A 142 -8.61 -1.60 14.75
CA SER A 142 -9.02 -2.64 15.69
C SER A 142 -8.32 -3.96 15.37
N ASP A 143 -8.47 -4.41 14.12
CA ASP A 143 -7.92 -5.68 13.64
C ASP A 143 -7.38 -5.53 12.23
N LEU A 144 -6.26 -6.20 11.96
CA LEU A 144 -5.65 -6.36 10.65
C LEU A 144 -5.64 -7.84 10.27
N ALA A 145 -6.48 -8.24 9.32
CA ALA A 145 -6.54 -9.60 8.78
C ALA A 145 -6.01 -9.61 7.34
N ILE A 146 -4.87 -10.22 7.12
CA ILE A 146 -4.12 -10.15 5.86
C ILE A 146 -3.91 -11.57 5.33
N ALA A 147 -4.36 -11.83 4.10
CA ALA A 147 -4.21 -13.09 3.41
C ALA A 147 -3.70 -12.91 1.98
N GLY A 148 -2.87 -13.85 1.49
CA GLY A 148 -2.37 -13.77 0.12
C GLY A 148 -1.35 -14.85 -0.23
N LYS A 149 -0.75 -14.72 -1.42
CA LYS A 149 0.42 -15.52 -1.81
C LYS A 149 1.72 -14.77 -1.51
N ALA A 150 1.76 -13.47 -1.84
CA ALA A 150 2.89 -12.61 -1.55
C ALA A 150 2.42 -11.28 -0.94
N ALA A 151 2.95 -10.94 0.23
CA ALA A 151 2.59 -9.73 0.95
C ALA A 151 3.84 -8.97 1.40
N ASP A 152 3.89 -7.67 1.11
CA ASP A 152 4.86 -6.73 1.66
C ASP A 152 4.08 -5.70 2.49
N VAL A 153 4.19 -5.80 3.81
CA VAL A 153 3.36 -5.03 4.76
C VAL A 153 4.24 -4.12 5.60
N THR A 154 3.96 -2.84 5.57
CA THR A 154 4.51 -1.86 6.50
C THR A 154 3.35 -1.32 7.33
N PHE A 155 3.43 -1.44 8.62
CA PHE A 155 2.47 -0.94 9.59
C PHE A 155 3.16 -0.05 10.61
N ASP A 156 2.58 1.11 10.87
CA ASP A 156 3.02 2.06 11.90
C ASP A 156 1.78 2.55 12.65
N GLY A 157 1.72 2.27 13.96
CA GLY A 157 0.59 2.68 14.78
C GLY A 157 0.16 1.65 15.82
N HIS A 158 -1.15 1.44 15.97
CA HIS A 158 -1.73 0.52 16.94
C HIS A 158 -2.77 -0.40 16.30
N ALA A 159 -2.76 -1.69 16.66
CA ALA A 159 -3.80 -2.64 16.34
C ALA A 159 -3.92 -3.70 17.44
N SER A 160 -5.15 -3.99 17.90
CA SER A 160 -5.38 -5.02 18.94
C SER A 160 -5.11 -6.42 18.41
N GLY A 161 -5.38 -6.67 17.13
CA GLY A 161 -5.13 -7.95 16.46
C GLY A 161 -4.45 -7.79 15.11
N ILE A 162 -3.38 -8.56 14.86
CA ILE A 162 -2.76 -8.69 13.53
C ILE A 162 -2.68 -10.17 13.19
N ASP A 163 -3.35 -10.59 12.12
CA ASP A 163 -3.28 -11.96 11.59
C ASP A 163 -2.84 -11.92 10.12
N ILE A 164 -1.63 -12.44 9.84
CA ILE A 164 -1.05 -12.47 8.50
C ILE A 164 -0.87 -13.90 8.05
N ARG A 165 -1.44 -14.25 6.89
CA ARG A 165 -1.33 -15.58 6.29
C ARG A 165 -0.99 -15.48 4.82
N ALA A 166 0.23 -15.88 4.44
CA ALA A 166 0.62 -15.91 3.03
C ALA A 166 1.75 -16.93 2.76
N ASP A 167 2.04 -17.22 1.49
CA ASP A 167 3.18 -18.06 1.15
C ASP A 167 4.51 -17.34 1.39
N ALA A 168 4.60 -16.07 0.99
CA ALA A 168 5.79 -15.22 1.21
C ALA A 168 5.38 -13.89 1.84
N VAL A 169 6.03 -13.54 2.94
CA VAL A 169 5.73 -12.31 3.70
C VAL A 169 7.01 -11.55 3.99
N ARG A 170 7.00 -10.26 3.67
CA ARG A 170 7.83 -9.26 4.30
C ARG A 170 6.94 -8.39 5.17
N ALA A 171 7.25 -8.24 6.45
CA ALA A 171 6.47 -7.43 7.37
C ALA A 171 7.37 -6.51 8.20
N SER A 172 7.04 -5.23 8.25
CA SER A 172 7.59 -4.27 9.22
C SER A 172 6.44 -3.73 10.02
N LEU A 173 6.32 -4.15 11.27
CA LEU A 173 5.24 -3.79 12.17
C LEU A 173 5.81 -3.01 13.34
N ASP A 174 5.58 -1.70 13.35
CA ASP A 174 5.99 -0.79 14.40
C ASP A 174 4.77 -0.33 15.19
N PHE A 175 4.76 -0.61 16.49
CA PHE A 175 3.69 -0.23 17.40
C PHE A 175 4.06 1.05 18.13
N ASP A 176 3.27 2.11 17.95
CA ASP A 176 3.43 3.40 18.63
C ASP A 176 3.08 3.32 20.12
N ARG A 177 2.24 2.36 20.47
CA ARG A 177 1.87 2.00 21.86
C ARG A 177 1.51 0.52 21.94
N VAL A 178 1.67 -0.02 23.13
CA VAL A 178 1.32 -1.40 23.45
C VAL A 178 0.26 -1.40 24.55
N GLU A 179 -0.83 -2.11 24.31
CA GLU A 179 -1.94 -2.31 25.26
C GLU A 179 -1.94 -3.77 25.76
N ALA A 180 -2.81 -4.08 26.73
CA ALA A 180 -2.74 -5.35 27.47
C ALA A 180 -3.33 -6.56 26.72
N ASP A 181 -3.86 -6.41 25.50
CA ASP A 181 -4.59 -7.47 24.78
C ASP A 181 -4.11 -7.71 23.35
N GLU A 182 -2.99 -7.08 22.97
CA GLU A 182 -2.48 -7.16 21.60
C GLU A 182 -1.98 -8.55 21.23
N ARG A 183 -2.33 -8.97 20.03
CA ARG A 183 -1.93 -10.26 19.48
C ARG A 183 -1.44 -10.12 18.04
N VAL A 184 -0.28 -10.69 17.76
CA VAL A 184 0.30 -10.79 16.42
C VAL A 184 0.44 -12.26 16.06
N SER A 185 -0.23 -12.70 15.00
CA SER A 185 -0.13 -14.05 14.46
C SER A 185 0.35 -13.97 13.01
N ILE A 186 1.47 -14.60 12.69
CA ILE A 186 2.01 -14.64 11.34
C ILE A 186 2.23 -16.08 10.92
N ARG A 187 1.59 -16.51 9.84
CA ARG A 187 1.80 -17.82 9.23
C ARG A 187 2.26 -17.65 7.79
N ALA A 188 3.50 -18.08 7.51
CA ALA A 188 4.07 -17.96 6.18
C ALA A 188 5.07 -19.07 5.88
N ARG A 189 5.14 -19.52 4.61
CA ARG A 189 6.20 -20.45 4.20
C ARG A 189 7.57 -19.77 4.22
N ALA A 190 7.64 -18.53 3.75
CA ALA A 190 8.84 -17.70 3.82
C ALA A 190 8.49 -16.35 4.49
N LEU A 191 9.21 -16.01 5.56
CA LEU A 191 8.97 -14.80 6.34
C LEU A 191 10.26 -14.03 6.59
N ASP A 192 10.22 -12.72 6.31
CA ASP A 192 11.18 -11.74 6.82
C ASP A 192 10.39 -10.66 7.57
N ALA A 193 10.47 -10.65 8.91
CA ALA A 193 9.69 -9.77 9.75
C ALA A 193 10.57 -8.92 10.68
N TYR A 194 10.14 -7.67 10.84
CA TYR A 194 10.56 -6.76 11.90
C TYR A 194 9.33 -6.40 12.74
N LEU A 195 9.46 -6.55 14.05
CA LEU A 195 8.40 -6.25 15.03
C LEU A 195 8.97 -5.27 16.06
N GLY A 196 8.49 -4.04 16.08
CA GLY A 196 8.88 -2.97 16.98
C GLY A 196 7.79 -2.70 18.02
N PHE A 197 8.08 -2.98 19.31
CA PHE A 197 7.15 -2.74 20.43
C PHE A 197 7.67 -1.71 21.43
N GLY A 198 8.89 -1.19 21.17
CA GLY A 198 9.59 -0.30 22.11
C GLY A 198 10.49 -1.01 23.10
N ASP A 199 11.40 -0.22 23.71
CA ASP A 199 12.61 -0.73 24.38
C ASP A 199 12.38 -1.50 25.68
N SER A 200 11.22 -1.39 26.32
CA SER A 200 11.00 -1.93 27.67
C SER A 200 9.74 -2.76 27.81
N VAL A 201 9.13 -3.14 26.70
CA VAL A 201 7.88 -3.91 26.70
C VAL A 201 8.20 -5.39 26.82
N PRO A 202 7.71 -6.10 27.87
CA PRO A 202 7.84 -7.55 27.95
C PRO A 202 6.91 -8.19 26.91
N ILE A 203 7.42 -9.18 26.16
CA ILE A 203 6.71 -9.79 25.04
C ILE A 203 6.68 -11.30 25.25
N ASP A 204 5.51 -11.94 25.08
CA ASP A 204 5.41 -13.40 24.97
C ASP A 204 5.48 -13.78 23.49
N TYR A 205 6.63 -14.24 23.02
CA TYR A 205 6.78 -14.66 21.63
C TYR A 205 7.13 -16.14 21.50
N ARG A 206 6.53 -16.77 20.48
CA ARG A 206 6.81 -18.14 20.06
C ARG A 206 7.05 -18.18 18.56
N VAL A 207 8.17 -18.78 18.15
CA VAL A 207 8.50 -19.02 16.75
C VAL A 207 8.62 -20.52 16.52
N THR A 208 7.83 -21.04 15.58
CA THR A 208 7.85 -22.42 15.13
C THR A 208 8.23 -22.45 13.66
N ALA A 209 9.35 -23.09 13.31
CA ALA A 209 9.80 -23.12 11.91
C ALA A 209 10.70 -24.33 11.64
N LYS A 210 10.77 -24.76 10.36
CA LYS A 210 11.75 -25.77 9.90
C LYS A 210 13.18 -25.21 9.97
N ALA A 211 13.33 -23.92 9.60
CA ALA A 211 14.56 -23.16 9.76
C ALA A 211 14.23 -21.74 10.20
N SER A 212 14.86 -21.28 11.28
CA SER A 212 14.60 -19.93 11.79
C SER A 212 15.86 -19.21 12.20
N TRP A 213 15.82 -17.88 12.03
CA TRP A 213 16.74 -16.94 12.62
C TRP A 213 15.93 -15.89 13.39
N VAL A 214 16.12 -15.90 14.71
CA VAL A 214 15.40 -15.01 15.63
C VAL A 214 16.40 -14.09 16.31
N ASP A 215 16.24 -12.80 16.13
CA ASP A 215 17.03 -11.75 16.78
C ASP A 215 16.07 -10.92 17.65
N ALA A 216 15.94 -11.31 18.89
CA ALA A 216 15.12 -10.63 19.88
C ALA A 216 16.00 -9.90 20.89
N ARG A 217 15.64 -8.63 21.19
CA ARG A 217 16.37 -7.81 22.18
C ARG A 217 16.26 -8.36 23.60
N GLN A 218 15.12 -8.96 23.92
CA GLN A 218 14.82 -9.54 25.22
C GLN A 218 14.31 -10.97 25.05
N PRO A 219 14.53 -11.85 26.06
CA PRO A 219 13.93 -13.17 26.04
C PRO A 219 12.41 -13.09 26.14
N SER A 220 11.72 -14.11 25.61
CA SER A 220 10.27 -14.23 25.74
C SER A 220 9.88 -14.34 27.21
N VAL A 221 8.84 -13.59 27.60
CA VAL A 221 8.27 -13.62 28.96
C VAL A 221 6.90 -14.27 28.89
N PRO A 222 6.74 -15.54 29.29
CA PRO A 222 5.49 -16.25 29.19
C PRO A 222 4.33 -15.52 29.89
N GLY A 223 3.21 -15.34 29.16
CA GLY A 223 2.02 -14.66 29.65
C GLY A 223 2.07 -13.13 29.58
N ALA A 224 3.17 -12.56 29.12
CA ALA A 224 3.22 -11.13 28.83
C ALA A 224 2.39 -10.77 27.59
N MET A 225 2.07 -9.50 27.47
CA MET A 225 1.47 -8.90 26.26
C MET A 225 2.40 -7.82 25.73
N PRO A 226 2.51 -7.67 24.42
CA PRO A 226 1.80 -8.39 23.36
C PRO A 226 2.22 -9.87 23.22
N ARG A 227 1.28 -10.67 22.71
CA ARG A 227 1.55 -12.05 22.35
C ARG A 227 1.83 -12.21 20.87
N VAL A 228 2.97 -12.81 20.54
CA VAL A 228 3.45 -13.00 19.18
C VAL A 228 3.57 -14.48 18.86
N GLU A 229 2.83 -14.96 17.87
CA GLU A 229 2.91 -16.33 17.38
C GLU A 229 3.34 -16.32 15.90
N ILE A 230 4.47 -16.97 15.61
CA ILE A 230 5.01 -17.08 14.24
C ILE A 230 5.17 -18.55 13.88
N ASP A 231 4.57 -18.95 12.76
CA ASP A 231 4.65 -20.30 12.21
C ASP A 231 5.08 -20.26 10.75
N GLY A 232 6.06 -21.09 10.36
CA GLY A 232 6.51 -21.09 8.97
C GLY A 232 7.55 -22.17 8.62
N ASP A 233 7.99 -22.17 7.37
CA ASP A 233 9.07 -23.05 6.92
C ASP A 233 10.43 -22.36 7.06
N PHE A 234 10.56 -21.14 6.53
CA PHE A 234 11.79 -20.34 6.60
C PHE A 234 11.46 -18.98 7.22
N VAL A 235 11.93 -18.76 8.44
CA VAL A 235 11.56 -17.59 9.23
C VAL A 235 12.80 -16.80 9.62
N ARG A 236 12.82 -15.54 9.26
CA ARG A 236 13.71 -14.53 9.78
C ARG A 236 12.90 -13.48 10.51
N VAL A 237 13.18 -13.27 11.79
CA VAL A 237 12.44 -12.27 12.58
C VAL A 237 13.37 -11.48 13.49
N ARG A 238 13.14 -10.17 13.55
CA ARG A 238 13.73 -9.24 14.51
C ARG A 238 12.63 -8.70 15.41
N ILE A 239 12.85 -8.75 16.72
CA ILE A 239 11.91 -8.25 17.74
C ILE A 239 12.65 -7.20 18.59
N ARG A 240 12.09 -5.98 18.60
CA ARG A 240 12.68 -4.81 19.28
C ARG A 240 11.69 -4.16 20.23
#